data_944b12240555a6d266b4c91169efde28
#
_entry.id   944b12240555a6d266b4c91169efde28
#
_cell.length_a   1.000
_cell.length_b   1.000
_cell.length_c   1.000
_cell.angle_alpha   90.00
_cell.angle_beta   90.00
_cell.angle_gamma   90.00
#
_symmetry.space_group_name_H-M   'P 1'
#
loop_
_entity.id
_entity.type
_entity.pdbx_description
1 polymer ?
#
loop_
_entity_poly.entity_id
_entity_poly.type
_entity_poly.pdbx_seq_one_letter_code
_entity_poly.pdbx_strand_id
1 'polypeptide(L)'
;MAACSSAAFAQSSVALYGTVDQYVSYLRSSSGEKSMALEDGALTRTRWGLRGSEDLGAGRRAIFQLEAGASADDGRAADSSRLFDRQAWVGLAGGFGEVRVGRQNTVVVGRGSYVDHTARTLGSVLNAFGIPARYDNDVSYISPRVGGFLVEAHYALAETPNQSRRQSVKQLGVDYETGPYRLGYVGVTAGPRSPAAYTANVQYQNLYANYDYGQGKIYLAYARSNNSTATGSGNNAGSILSNVGGVVDGSNADVNRMYNLWQISADYRATPQFRVGALFGLLDDRSGNRSASGASVAGFYDLSKRTTLYTVGQQLRNRGSAGFRPAGSAGLKSNFSMPNDVNGRTITGLHAGILHRF
;
A
#
# COMPACT_ATOMS: atom_id res chain seq x y z
N MET A 1 33.05 -19.17 47.68
CA MET A 1 31.90 -19.39 46.80
C MET A 1 32.09 -18.58 45.55
N ALA A 2 32.41 -19.20 44.40
CA ALA A 2 32.54 -18.53 43.11
C ALA A 2 31.14 -18.41 42.52
N ALA A 3 30.65 -17.20 42.35
CA ALA A 3 29.40 -16.94 41.61
C ALA A 3 29.68 -17.16 40.12
N CYS A 4 29.21 -18.28 39.56
CA CYS A 4 29.10 -18.44 38.11
C CYS A 4 28.06 -17.44 37.60
N SER A 5 28.49 -16.32 37.03
CA SER A 5 27.64 -15.48 36.22
C SER A 5 27.32 -16.27 34.94
N SER A 6 26.11 -16.81 34.84
CA SER A 6 25.57 -17.33 33.60
C SER A 6 25.51 -16.15 32.60
N ALA A 7 26.38 -16.19 31.59
CA ALA A 7 26.25 -15.29 30.45
C ALA A 7 24.90 -15.61 29.80
N ALA A 8 23.93 -14.75 29.96
CA ALA A 8 22.70 -14.81 29.19
C ALA A 8 23.10 -14.52 27.72
N PHE A 9 23.13 -15.58 26.90
CA PHE A 9 23.29 -15.41 25.46
C PHE A 9 22.03 -14.68 24.95
N ALA A 10 22.19 -13.45 24.54
CA ALA A 10 21.18 -12.72 23.83
C ALA A 10 20.77 -13.55 22.60
N GLN A 11 19.53 -13.97 22.53
CA GLN A 11 19.05 -14.84 21.46
C GLN A 11 18.81 -13.98 20.22
N SER A 12 19.85 -13.86 19.37
CA SER A 12 19.75 -13.23 18.05
C SER A 12 19.02 -14.16 17.09
N SER A 13 18.06 -13.67 16.37
CA SER A 13 17.33 -14.44 15.36
C SER A 13 17.34 -13.74 14.01
N VAL A 14 17.59 -14.51 12.96
CA VAL A 14 17.41 -14.06 11.57
C VAL A 14 16.45 -15.03 10.87
N ALA A 15 15.41 -14.50 10.25
CA ALA A 15 14.44 -15.30 9.52
C ALA A 15 14.42 -14.90 8.05
N LEU A 16 14.53 -15.87 7.16
CA LEU A 16 14.16 -15.75 5.76
C LEU A 16 12.64 -15.87 5.67
N TYR A 17 12.00 -14.99 4.91
CA TYR A 17 10.58 -15.05 4.66
C TYR A 17 10.26 -14.58 3.24
N GLY A 18 9.06 -14.91 2.76
CA GLY A 18 8.64 -14.44 1.46
C GLY A 18 7.20 -14.77 1.11
N THR A 19 6.83 -14.32 -0.07
CA THR A 19 5.52 -14.55 -0.67
C THR A 19 5.66 -14.72 -2.17
N VAL A 20 4.91 -15.66 -2.75
CA VAL A 20 4.69 -15.78 -4.19
C VAL A 20 3.19 -15.65 -4.43
N ASP A 21 2.79 -14.73 -5.30
CA ASP A 21 1.39 -14.45 -5.61
C ASP A 21 1.24 -14.31 -7.13
N GLN A 22 0.63 -15.30 -7.76
CA GLN A 22 0.39 -15.31 -9.21
C GLN A 22 -1.07 -15.48 -9.53
N TYR A 23 -1.53 -14.82 -10.60
CA TYR A 23 -2.92 -14.90 -11.02
C TYR A 23 -3.08 -14.73 -12.53
N VAL A 24 -4.11 -15.38 -13.07
CA VAL A 24 -4.61 -15.11 -14.41
C VAL A 24 -5.54 -13.90 -14.33
N SER A 25 -5.29 -12.92 -15.18
CA SER A 25 -6.06 -11.70 -15.33
C SER A 25 -6.76 -11.69 -16.67
N TYR A 26 -8.07 -11.44 -16.66
CA TYR A 26 -8.84 -11.10 -17.85
C TYR A 26 -9.44 -9.71 -17.65
N LEU A 27 -9.15 -8.80 -18.59
CA LEU A 27 -9.66 -7.44 -18.61
C LEU A 27 -10.42 -7.17 -19.90
N ARG A 28 -11.50 -6.40 -19.80
CA ARG A 28 -12.26 -5.88 -20.95
C ARG A 28 -12.57 -4.41 -20.75
N SER A 29 -12.25 -3.60 -21.75
CA SER A 29 -12.66 -2.21 -21.85
C SER A 29 -13.99 -2.06 -22.60
N SER A 30 -14.75 -1.01 -22.28
CA SER A 30 -15.94 -0.64 -23.05
C SER A 30 -15.63 -0.12 -24.47
N SER A 31 -14.36 0.08 -24.81
CA SER A 31 -13.89 0.31 -26.19
C SER A 31 -13.97 -0.93 -27.07
N GLY A 32 -14.06 -2.13 -26.45
CA GLY A 32 -13.97 -3.42 -27.12
C GLY A 32 -12.64 -4.15 -26.90
N GLU A 33 -11.62 -3.45 -26.44
CA GLU A 33 -10.30 -4.02 -26.16
C GLU A 33 -10.38 -5.05 -25.02
N LYS A 34 -9.56 -6.09 -25.14
CA LYS A 34 -9.46 -7.18 -24.19
C LYS A 34 -8.00 -7.49 -23.93
N SER A 35 -7.69 -7.89 -22.71
CA SER A 35 -6.36 -8.36 -22.32
C SER A 35 -6.50 -9.62 -21.45
N MET A 36 -5.65 -10.60 -21.71
CA MET A 36 -5.52 -11.80 -20.88
C MET A 36 -4.04 -12.04 -20.63
N ALA A 37 -3.67 -12.17 -19.35
CA ALA A 37 -2.28 -12.32 -18.96
C ALA A 37 -2.13 -13.17 -17.70
N LEU A 38 -0.95 -13.76 -17.52
CA LEU A 38 -0.46 -14.21 -16.23
C LEU A 38 0.22 -13.01 -15.57
N GLU A 39 -0.22 -12.67 -14.38
CA GLU A 39 0.21 -11.49 -13.62
C GLU A 39 0.76 -11.88 -12.26
N ASP A 40 1.55 -10.97 -11.67
CA ASP A 40 2.14 -11.11 -10.35
C ASP A 40 1.50 -10.16 -9.34
N GLY A 41 1.33 -10.63 -8.10
CA GLY A 41 1.04 -9.75 -6.97
C GLY A 41 -0.34 -9.09 -6.96
N ALA A 42 -1.41 -9.86 -7.13
CA ALA A 42 -2.77 -9.36 -6.96
C ALA A 42 -3.02 -8.87 -5.53
N LEU A 43 -2.86 -9.76 -4.55
CA LEU A 43 -3.10 -9.51 -3.13
C LEU A 43 -1.84 -9.04 -2.43
N THR A 44 -0.70 -9.61 -2.81
CA THR A 44 0.58 -9.31 -2.18
C THR A 44 1.69 -9.41 -3.21
N ARG A 45 2.45 -8.33 -3.44
CA ARG A 45 3.58 -8.39 -4.35
C ARG A 45 4.51 -9.54 -3.98
N THR A 46 4.90 -10.37 -4.96
CA THR A 46 5.93 -11.40 -4.81
C THR A 46 7.20 -10.76 -4.28
N ARG A 47 7.76 -11.36 -3.24
CA ARG A 47 8.93 -10.82 -2.51
C ARG A 47 9.59 -11.87 -1.65
N TRP A 48 10.85 -11.61 -1.32
CA TRP A 48 11.59 -12.32 -0.31
C TRP A 48 12.39 -11.34 0.55
N GLY A 49 12.78 -11.74 1.73
CA GLY A 49 13.55 -10.87 2.61
C GLY A 49 14.10 -11.55 3.83
N LEU A 50 14.98 -10.84 4.50
CA LEU A 50 15.56 -11.17 5.78
C LEU A 50 15.04 -10.17 6.81
N ARG A 51 14.68 -10.67 7.98
CA ARG A 51 14.42 -9.85 9.17
C ARG A 51 15.11 -10.46 10.36
N GLY A 52 15.63 -9.62 11.24
CA GLY A 52 16.32 -10.08 12.42
C GLY A 52 16.04 -9.23 13.63
N SER A 53 16.30 -9.82 14.78
CA SER A 53 16.22 -9.18 16.08
C SER A 53 17.35 -9.68 16.97
N GLU A 54 18.06 -8.74 17.62
CA GLU A 54 19.09 -8.98 18.62
C GLU A 54 18.64 -8.37 19.94
N ASP A 55 18.65 -9.16 21.01
CA ASP A 55 18.37 -8.66 22.36
C ASP A 55 19.58 -7.87 22.90
N LEU A 56 19.37 -6.62 23.22
CA LEU A 56 20.39 -5.71 23.80
C LEU A 56 20.32 -5.64 25.33
N GLY A 57 19.46 -6.44 25.96
CA GLY A 57 19.21 -6.38 27.38
C GLY A 57 18.24 -5.25 27.79
N ALA A 58 17.77 -5.34 29.03
CA ALA A 58 16.83 -4.36 29.62
C ALA A 58 15.57 -4.13 28.76
N GLY A 59 15.05 -5.15 28.06
CA GLY A 59 13.87 -5.09 27.21
C GLY A 59 14.06 -4.28 25.92
N ARG A 60 15.29 -4.03 25.51
CA ARG A 60 15.65 -3.33 24.25
C ARG A 60 16.14 -4.32 23.23
N ARG A 61 15.86 -4.06 21.95
CA ARG A 61 16.28 -4.90 20.83
C ARG A 61 16.78 -4.04 19.68
N ALA A 62 17.86 -4.48 19.02
CA ALA A 62 18.17 -4.04 17.67
C ALA A 62 17.35 -4.90 16.69
N ILE A 63 16.81 -4.27 15.66
CA ILE A 63 15.96 -4.91 14.65
C ILE A 63 16.34 -4.44 13.27
N PHE A 64 16.17 -5.31 12.27
CA PHE A 64 16.38 -4.92 10.87
C PHE A 64 15.45 -5.67 9.93
N GLN A 65 15.26 -5.11 8.74
CA GLN A 65 14.55 -5.76 7.64
C GLN A 65 15.18 -5.37 6.31
N LEU A 66 15.45 -6.38 5.48
CA LEU A 66 15.86 -6.26 4.09
C LEU A 66 14.85 -7.03 3.25
N GLU A 67 14.20 -6.39 2.27
CA GLU A 67 13.14 -7.00 1.46
C GLU A 67 13.26 -6.58 0.00
N ALA A 68 13.31 -7.56 -0.88
CA ALA A 68 13.34 -7.41 -2.33
C ALA A 68 12.03 -7.88 -2.96
N GLY A 69 11.51 -7.12 -3.89
CA GLY A 69 10.39 -7.51 -4.74
C GLY A 69 10.87 -8.32 -5.93
N ALA A 70 10.03 -9.24 -6.37
CA ALA A 70 10.24 -10.02 -7.59
C ALA A 70 8.95 -10.08 -8.41
N SER A 71 9.08 -10.50 -9.66
CA SER A 71 7.99 -10.87 -10.55
C SER A 71 8.02 -12.37 -10.75
N ALA A 72 7.03 -13.08 -10.21
CA ALA A 72 7.04 -14.53 -10.27
C ALA A 72 6.62 -15.09 -11.63
N ASP A 73 6.01 -14.28 -12.48
CA ASP A 73 5.62 -14.64 -13.84
C ASP A 73 6.80 -14.72 -14.83
N ASP A 74 7.86 -13.93 -14.61
CA ASP A 74 9.03 -13.86 -15.48
C ASP A 74 10.38 -13.99 -14.76
N GLY A 75 10.37 -14.07 -13.43
CA GLY A 75 11.57 -14.26 -12.60
C GLY A 75 12.44 -13.02 -12.39
N ARG A 76 12.02 -11.84 -12.84
CA ARG A 76 12.81 -10.62 -12.74
C ARG A 76 12.72 -9.99 -11.36
N ALA A 77 13.74 -9.20 -10.99
CA ALA A 77 13.64 -8.26 -9.90
C ALA A 77 12.54 -7.21 -10.18
N ALA A 78 11.81 -6.83 -9.16
CA ALA A 78 10.74 -5.84 -9.27
C ALA A 78 11.26 -4.44 -9.62
N ASP A 79 12.46 -4.11 -9.16
CA ASP A 79 13.24 -2.91 -9.49
C ASP A 79 14.69 -3.34 -9.73
N SER A 80 15.15 -3.30 -10.97
CA SER A 80 16.50 -3.71 -11.37
C SER A 80 17.59 -2.75 -10.88
N SER A 81 17.22 -1.56 -10.44
CA SER A 81 18.18 -0.56 -9.92
C SER A 81 18.46 -0.72 -8.42
N ARG A 82 17.76 -1.62 -7.73
CA ARG A 82 17.82 -1.78 -6.27
C ARG A 82 17.83 -3.24 -5.86
N LEU A 83 18.78 -3.62 -5.01
CA LEU A 83 18.80 -4.97 -4.43
C LEU A 83 17.61 -5.18 -3.47
N PHE A 84 17.32 -4.17 -2.63
CA PHE A 84 16.21 -4.18 -1.69
C PHE A 84 15.26 -3.01 -1.98
N ASP A 85 14.41 -3.16 -3.00
CA ASP A 85 13.51 -2.12 -3.45
C ASP A 85 12.36 -1.83 -2.48
N ARG A 86 12.10 -2.76 -1.53
CA ARG A 86 10.93 -2.68 -0.65
C ARG A 86 11.25 -2.21 0.76
N GLN A 87 12.18 -2.86 1.45
CA GLN A 87 12.60 -2.53 2.80
C GLN A 87 14.12 -2.65 2.90
N ALA A 88 14.76 -1.67 3.49
CA ALA A 88 16.19 -1.67 3.80
C ALA A 88 16.42 -0.72 4.98
N TRP A 89 16.19 -1.21 6.20
CA TRP A 89 16.26 -0.40 7.41
C TRP A 89 16.79 -1.18 8.60
N VAL A 90 17.33 -0.45 9.57
CA VAL A 90 17.71 -0.89 10.90
C VAL A 90 16.98 -0.03 11.93
N GLY A 91 16.76 -0.57 13.13
CA GLY A 91 16.05 0.15 14.17
C GLY A 91 16.31 -0.34 15.58
N LEU A 92 15.75 0.37 16.53
CA LEU A 92 15.73 0.02 17.94
C LEU A 92 14.29 -0.09 18.42
N ALA A 93 13.98 -1.14 19.17
CA ALA A 93 12.66 -1.38 19.76
C ALA A 93 12.77 -1.62 21.27
N GLY A 94 11.72 -1.24 22.00
CA GLY A 94 11.65 -1.43 23.45
C GLY A 94 10.33 -0.95 24.02
N GLY A 95 10.27 -0.77 25.34
CA GLY A 95 9.09 -0.22 26.01
C GLY A 95 8.70 1.19 25.56
N PHE A 96 9.62 1.92 24.95
CA PHE A 96 9.38 3.24 24.34
C PHE A 96 8.72 3.18 22.96
N GLY A 97 8.55 2.00 22.36
CA GLY A 97 8.12 1.80 20.99
C GLY A 97 9.28 1.43 20.08
N GLU A 98 9.26 1.93 18.86
CA GLU A 98 10.22 1.53 17.81
C GLU A 98 10.69 2.75 17.01
N VAL A 99 12.00 2.84 16.78
CA VAL A 99 12.64 3.83 15.89
C VAL A 99 13.32 3.06 14.76
N ARG A 100 13.10 3.47 13.50
CA ARG A 100 13.72 2.87 12.31
C ARG A 100 14.38 3.93 11.46
N VAL A 101 15.46 3.55 10.77
CA VAL A 101 16.18 4.41 9.83
C VAL A 101 16.48 3.62 8.56
N GLY A 102 16.13 4.18 7.41
CA GLY A 102 16.36 3.58 6.10
C GLY A 102 15.14 3.60 5.21
N ARG A 103 15.17 2.80 4.14
CA ARG A 103 14.03 2.67 3.22
C ARG A 103 12.94 1.80 3.83
N GLN A 104 11.74 2.33 3.95
CA GLN A 104 10.63 1.64 4.60
C GLN A 104 9.26 1.99 4.01
N ASN A 105 8.25 1.18 4.37
CA ASN A 105 6.87 1.43 4.01
C ASN A 105 6.36 2.73 4.65
N THR A 106 5.47 3.42 3.95
CA THR A 106 4.75 4.56 4.50
C THR A 106 3.70 4.13 5.53
N VAL A 107 3.24 5.09 6.34
CA VAL A 107 2.07 4.91 7.23
C VAL A 107 0.84 4.43 6.47
N VAL A 108 0.70 4.80 5.18
CA VAL A 108 -0.42 4.39 4.31
C VAL A 108 -0.37 2.90 3.99
N VAL A 109 0.81 2.37 3.67
CA VAL A 109 1.00 0.94 3.43
C VAL A 109 0.77 0.14 4.70
N GLY A 110 1.27 0.61 5.83
CA GLY A 110 1.10 -0.04 7.13
C GLY A 110 -0.37 -0.21 7.56
N ARG A 111 -1.27 0.62 7.05
CA ARG A 111 -2.71 0.60 7.39
C ARG A 111 -3.59 -0.06 6.32
N GLY A 112 -3.01 -0.65 5.26
CA GLY A 112 -3.75 -1.23 4.14
C GLY A 112 -4.83 -2.24 4.53
N SER A 113 -4.57 -3.08 5.51
CA SER A 113 -5.51 -4.10 6.00
C SER A 113 -6.72 -3.56 6.77
N TYR A 114 -6.76 -2.25 7.05
CA TYR A 114 -7.82 -1.63 7.83
C TYR A 114 -8.82 -0.85 6.98
N VAL A 115 -8.57 -0.68 5.67
CA VAL A 115 -9.37 0.19 4.81
C VAL A 115 -10.39 -0.55 3.94
N ASP A 116 -10.16 -1.84 3.66
CA ASP A 116 -11.10 -2.69 2.94
C ASP A 116 -10.75 -4.19 3.05
N HIS A 117 -11.67 -5.04 2.58
CA HIS A 117 -11.58 -6.51 2.65
C HIS A 117 -10.46 -7.09 1.79
N THR A 118 -9.94 -6.35 0.81
CA THR A 118 -8.83 -6.78 -0.04
C THR A 118 -7.47 -6.36 0.54
N ALA A 119 -7.45 -5.70 1.71
CA ALA A 119 -6.26 -5.06 2.27
C ALA A 119 -5.65 -4.01 1.33
N ARG A 120 -6.51 -3.26 0.61
CA ARG A 120 -6.12 -2.23 -0.34
C ARG A 120 -5.26 -2.82 -1.48
N THR A 121 -5.77 -3.87 -2.12
CA THR A 121 -5.10 -4.55 -3.25
C THR A 121 -6.04 -4.66 -4.45
N LEU A 122 -5.97 -5.74 -5.22
CA LEU A 122 -6.82 -5.94 -6.39
C LEU A 122 -8.31 -5.94 -6.00
N GLY A 123 -9.10 -5.11 -6.69
CA GLY A 123 -10.51 -4.86 -6.39
C GLY A 123 -10.77 -3.60 -5.56
N SER A 124 -9.75 -2.99 -4.94
CA SER A 124 -9.87 -1.74 -4.18
C SER A 124 -9.88 -0.52 -5.10
N VAL A 125 -10.85 0.38 -4.94
CA VAL A 125 -10.87 1.67 -5.65
C VAL A 125 -9.77 2.59 -5.15
N LEU A 126 -9.46 2.53 -3.86
CA LEU A 126 -8.35 3.25 -3.25
C LEU A 126 -7.01 2.81 -3.81
N ASN A 127 -6.83 1.51 -4.12
CA ASN A 127 -5.64 1.03 -4.78
C ASN A 127 -5.59 1.42 -6.27
N ALA A 128 -6.73 1.43 -6.96
CA ALA A 128 -6.82 1.91 -8.35
C ALA A 128 -6.50 3.42 -8.46
N PHE A 129 -6.86 4.21 -7.46
CA PHE A 129 -6.41 5.60 -7.32
C PHE A 129 -4.91 5.68 -7.09
N GLY A 130 -4.34 4.75 -6.30
CA GLY A 130 -2.94 4.64 -5.94
C GLY A 130 -2.60 5.31 -4.61
N ILE A 131 -1.46 4.92 -4.07
CA ILE A 131 -1.00 5.38 -2.77
C ILE A 131 0.51 5.60 -2.75
N PRO A 132 1.00 6.48 -1.86
CA PRO A 132 2.43 6.54 -1.57
C PRO A 132 2.88 5.24 -0.91
N ALA A 133 3.89 4.60 -1.46
CA ALA A 133 4.27 3.25 -1.01
C ALA A 133 5.46 3.25 -0.06
N ARG A 134 6.57 3.87 -0.43
CA ARG A 134 7.84 3.84 0.32
C ARG A 134 8.66 5.09 0.06
N TYR A 135 9.48 5.46 1.06
CA TYR A 135 10.48 6.50 0.91
C TYR A 135 11.86 6.00 1.33
N ASP A 136 12.89 6.54 0.67
CA ASP A 136 14.28 6.41 1.07
C ASP A 136 14.58 7.40 2.20
N ASN A 137 15.70 7.20 2.89
CA ASN A 137 16.24 8.13 3.89
C ASN A 137 15.20 8.50 4.97
N ASP A 138 14.36 7.54 5.32
CA ASP A 138 13.21 7.73 6.18
C ASP A 138 13.57 7.37 7.64
N VAL A 139 13.30 8.30 8.54
CA VAL A 139 13.36 8.09 9.99
C VAL A 139 11.94 8.00 10.50
N SER A 140 11.61 6.91 11.19
CA SER A 140 10.28 6.70 11.74
C SER A 140 10.30 6.41 13.22
N TYR A 141 9.21 6.79 13.87
CA TYR A 141 8.87 6.40 15.24
C TYR A 141 7.47 5.78 15.26
N ILE A 142 7.36 4.62 15.92
CA ILE A 142 6.11 3.91 16.15
C ILE A 142 5.95 3.75 17.65
N SER A 143 4.91 4.35 18.22
CA SER A 143 4.65 4.27 19.67
C SER A 143 4.20 2.87 20.09
N PRO A 144 4.32 2.51 21.36
CA PRO A 144 3.51 1.46 21.94
C PRO A 144 2.02 1.80 21.78
N ARG A 145 1.15 0.80 21.82
CA ARG A 145 -0.29 1.03 21.90
C ARG A 145 -0.67 1.30 23.38
N VAL A 146 -1.14 2.50 23.66
CA VAL A 146 -1.50 2.94 25.01
C VAL A 146 -2.95 3.44 25.00
N GLY A 147 -3.80 2.89 25.86
CA GLY A 147 -5.22 3.26 25.92
C GLY A 147 -5.96 3.07 24.59
N GLY A 148 -5.55 2.09 23.77
CA GLY A 148 -6.09 1.86 22.43
C GLY A 148 -5.43 2.67 21.33
N PHE A 149 -4.67 3.72 21.63
CA PHE A 149 -4.01 4.59 20.65
C PHE A 149 -2.62 4.06 20.26
N LEU A 150 -2.30 4.16 18.97
CA LEU A 150 -0.97 4.00 18.40
C LEU A 150 -0.69 5.17 17.48
N VAL A 151 0.47 5.78 17.63
CA VAL A 151 0.94 6.89 16.79
C VAL A 151 2.18 6.45 16.03
N GLU A 152 2.24 6.81 14.77
CA GLU A 152 3.38 6.54 13.89
C GLU A 152 3.72 7.82 13.13
N ALA A 153 4.97 8.26 13.20
CA ALA A 153 5.44 9.46 12.53
C ALA A 153 6.71 9.16 11.73
N HIS A 154 6.79 9.73 10.53
CA HIS A 154 7.94 9.56 9.64
C HIS A 154 8.44 10.90 9.12
N TYR A 155 9.73 10.96 8.87
CA TYR A 155 10.38 12.07 8.21
C TYR A 155 11.42 11.53 7.22
N ALA A 156 11.07 11.50 5.94
CA ALA A 156 12.00 11.09 4.88
C ALA A 156 12.79 12.31 4.38
N LEU A 157 14.11 12.25 4.53
CA LEU A 157 15.02 13.33 4.18
C LEU A 157 15.15 13.47 2.66
N ALA A 158 14.93 14.66 2.15
CA ALA A 158 15.04 14.94 0.72
C ALA A 158 16.48 14.96 0.20
N GLU A 159 17.46 15.23 1.08
CA GLU A 159 18.88 15.34 0.74
C GLU A 159 19.18 16.36 -0.39
N THR A 160 18.32 17.36 -0.54
CA THR A 160 18.45 18.39 -1.57
C THR A 160 19.07 19.64 -0.95
N PRO A 161 20.20 20.14 -1.45
CA PRO A 161 20.82 21.36 -0.94
C PRO A 161 19.83 22.53 -0.89
N ASN A 162 19.81 23.24 0.23
CA ASN A 162 18.98 24.43 0.48
C ASN A 162 17.45 24.24 0.43
N GLN A 163 16.94 23.05 0.10
CA GLN A 163 15.51 22.77 -0.01
C GLN A 163 15.04 21.54 0.79
N SER A 164 15.92 20.89 1.53
CA SER A 164 15.62 19.64 2.23
C SER A 164 14.36 19.72 3.10
N ARG A 165 14.21 20.78 3.91
CA ARG A 165 13.06 20.93 4.81
C ARG A 165 11.72 21.01 4.07
N ARG A 166 11.65 21.64 2.90
CA ARG A 166 10.43 21.78 2.11
C ARG A 166 10.10 20.48 1.41
N GLN A 167 11.09 19.84 0.81
CA GLN A 167 10.92 18.66 -0.03
C GLN A 167 10.88 17.35 0.77
N SER A 168 11.37 17.33 2.00
CA SER A 168 11.28 16.16 2.88
C SER A 168 9.84 15.74 3.11
N VAL A 169 9.60 14.42 3.03
CA VAL A 169 8.28 13.85 3.20
C VAL A 169 7.96 13.69 4.68
N LYS A 170 6.84 14.23 5.10
CA LYS A 170 6.32 14.13 6.46
C LYS A 170 5.12 13.22 6.46
N GLN A 171 5.07 12.28 7.40
CA GLN A 171 3.98 11.34 7.52
C GLN A 171 3.53 11.25 8.98
N LEU A 172 2.22 11.10 9.15
CA LEU A 172 1.60 10.88 10.45
C LEU A 172 0.52 9.81 10.31
N GLY A 173 0.55 8.82 11.19
CA GLY A 173 -0.51 7.84 11.38
C GLY A 173 -1.00 7.85 12.81
N VAL A 174 -2.31 7.89 13.00
CA VAL A 174 -2.95 7.69 14.30
C VAL A 174 -3.98 6.57 14.14
N ASP A 175 -3.91 5.59 15.01
CA ASP A 175 -4.79 4.42 15.00
C ASP A 175 -5.35 4.23 16.40
N TYR A 176 -6.67 4.11 16.52
CA TYR A 176 -7.37 3.82 17.76
C TYR A 176 -8.17 2.53 17.62
N GLU A 177 -7.97 1.60 18.52
CA GLU A 177 -8.63 0.31 18.56
C GLU A 177 -9.23 0.06 19.94
N THR A 178 -10.52 -0.27 19.97
CA THR A 178 -11.23 -0.61 21.19
C THR A 178 -12.34 -1.62 20.92
N GLY A 179 -12.28 -2.78 21.56
CA GLY A 179 -13.22 -3.87 21.29
C GLY A 179 -13.31 -4.19 19.80
N PRO A 180 -14.52 -4.20 19.21
CA PRO A 180 -14.71 -4.50 17.81
C PRO A 180 -14.46 -3.32 16.86
N TYR A 181 -14.14 -2.14 17.37
CA TYR A 181 -14.02 -0.90 16.60
C TYR A 181 -12.57 -0.50 16.38
N ARG A 182 -12.27 -0.05 15.17
CA ARG A 182 -11.00 0.60 14.83
C ARG A 182 -11.28 1.85 14.04
N LEU A 183 -10.58 2.93 14.38
CA LEU A 183 -10.61 4.21 13.72
C LEU A 183 -9.18 4.66 13.46
N GLY A 184 -8.91 5.31 12.34
CA GLY A 184 -7.58 5.83 12.12
C GLY A 184 -7.50 6.90 11.05
N TYR A 185 -6.38 7.58 11.11
CA TYR A 185 -5.98 8.60 10.16
C TYR A 185 -4.54 8.36 9.72
N VAL A 186 -4.28 8.54 8.44
CA VAL A 186 -2.92 8.62 7.90
C VAL A 186 -2.80 9.82 6.96
N GLY A 187 -1.71 10.55 7.09
CA GLY A 187 -1.39 11.71 6.27
C GLY A 187 0.04 11.68 5.79
N VAL A 188 0.25 12.06 4.52
CA VAL A 188 1.56 12.22 3.89
C VAL A 188 1.58 13.56 3.18
N THR A 189 2.64 14.34 3.35
CA THR A 189 2.82 15.62 2.66
C THR A 189 4.28 15.94 2.39
N ALA A 190 4.52 16.57 1.24
CA ALA A 190 5.84 17.11 0.86
C ALA A 190 5.71 18.24 -0.14
N GLY A 191 6.69 19.15 -0.17
CA GLY A 191 6.84 20.10 -1.26
C GLY A 191 7.35 19.39 -2.52
N PRO A 192 6.85 19.76 -3.71
CA PRO A 192 7.29 19.15 -4.96
C PRO A 192 8.76 19.48 -5.26
N ARG A 193 9.43 18.59 -5.99
CA ARG A 193 10.84 18.72 -6.37
C ARG A 193 11.08 19.92 -7.28
N SER A 194 10.17 20.14 -8.23
CA SER A 194 10.26 21.26 -9.16
C SER A 194 9.16 22.28 -8.83
N PRO A 195 9.49 23.40 -8.20
CA PRO A 195 8.50 24.41 -7.82
C PRO A 195 7.96 25.21 -9.02
N ALA A 196 8.58 25.13 -10.19
CA ALA A 196 8.18 25.94 -11.34
C ALA A 196 6.80 25.59 -11.90
N ALA A 197 6.34 24.33 -11.71
CA ALA A 197 5.04 23.88 -12.20
C ALA A 197 3.95 23.84 -11.11
N TYR A 198 4.32 23.90 -9.81
CA TYR A 198 3.40 23.66 -8.71
C TYR A 198 3.61 24.57 -7.54
N THR A 199 2.53 25.16 -7.06
CA THR A 199 2.51 26.04 -5.88
C THR A 199 2.09 25.29 -4.61
N ALA A 200 1.33 24.20 -4.76
CA ALA A 200 0.79 23.43 -3.64
C ALA A 200 1.70 22.26 -3.23
N ASN A 201 1.71 21.93 -1.95
CA ASN A 201 2.31 20.69 -1.48
C ASN A 201 1.54 19.50 -2.04
N VAL A 202 2.26 18.44 -2.40
CA VAL A 202 1.66 17.13 -2.65
C VAL A 202 1.22 16.55 -1.31
N GLN A 203 0.00 15.99 -1.28
CA GLN A 203 -0.58 15.46 -0.05
C GLN A 203 -1.48 14.26 -0.33
N TYR A 204 -1.49 13.36 0.62
CA TYR A 204 -2.39 12.23 0.71
C TYR A 204 -2.90 12.13 2.13
N GLN A 205 -4.21 12.07 2.30
CA GLN A 205 -4.88 11.94 3.59
C GLN A 205 -5.90 10.83 3.49
N ASN A 206 -5.96 9.94 4.47
CA ASN A 206 -6.95 8.88 4.52
C ASN A 206 -7.48 8.72 5.95
N LEU A 207 -8.78 8.78 6.09
CA LEU A 207 -9.53 8.38 7.28
C LEU A 207 -10.10 6.99 7.03
N TYR A 208 -10.03 6.12 8.01
CA TYR A 208 -10.64 4.81 7.93
C TYR A 208 -11.32 4.43 9.24
N ALA A 209 -12.34 3.61 9.12
CA ALA A 209 -13.03 2.97 10.23
C ALA A 209 -13.37 1.54 9.87
N ASN A 210 -13.32 0.63 10.82
CA ASN A 210 -13.89 -0.69 10.64
C ASN A 210 -14.57 -1.20 11.93
N TYR A 211 -15.53 -2.08 11.73
CA TYR A 211 -16.28 -2.76 12.75
C TYR A 211 -16.20 -4.27 12.53
N ASP A 212 -15.67 -4.98 13.50
CA ASP A 212 -15.58 -6.44 13.52
C ASP A 212 -16.84 -7.00 14.19
N TYR A 213 -17.71 -7.67 13.41
CA TYR A 213 -18.93 -8.29 13.93
C TYR A 213 -18.77 -9.80 14.22
N GLY A 214 -17.50 -10.27 14.30
CA GLY A 214 -17.14 -11.64 14.63
C GLY A 214 -16.96 -12.55 13.41
N GLN A 215 -17.95 -12.66 12.54
CA GLN A 215 -17.87 -13.44 11.31
C GLN A 215 -17.27 -12.66 10.12
N GLY A 216 -16.94 -11.39 10.31
CA GLY A 216 -16.36 -10.54 9.29
C GLY A 216 -16.27 -9.10 9.74
N LYS A 217 -15.96 -8.21 8.79
CA LYS A 217 -15.78 -6.78 9.06
C LYS A 217 -16.53 -5.92 8.07
N ILE A 218 -16.95 -4.76 8.54
CA ILE A 218 -17.42 -3.65 7.70
C ILE A 218 -16.34 -2.57 7.75
N TYR A 219 -16.01 -1.98 6.61
CA TYR A 219 -14.98 -0.99 6.46
C TYR A 219 -15.54 0.27 5.79
N LEU A 220 -15.07 1.41 6.26
CA LEU A 220 -15.30 2.71 5.63
C LEU A 220 -13.95 3.39 5.44
N ALA A 221 -13.72 3.96 4.29
CA ALA A 221 -12.54 4.77 4.02
C ALA A 221 -12.90 6.03 3.25
N TYR A 222 -12.27 7.14 3.66
CA TYR A 222 -12.28 8.40 2.94
C TYR A 222 -10.85 8.82 2.68
N ALA A 223 -10.50 9.07 1.42
CA ALA A 223 -9.20 9.62 1.08
C ALA A 223 -9.34 10.94 0.33
N ARG A 224 -8.40 11.84 0.59
CA ARG A 224 -8.25 13.11 -0.11
C ARG A 224 -6.80 13.28 -0.52
N SER A 225 -6.56 13.53 -1.81
CA SER A 225 -5.20 13.62 -2.32
C SER A 225 -5.14 14.38 -3.64
N ASN A 226 -3.99 14.99 -3.89
CA ASN A 226 -3.65 15.58 -5.19
C ASN A 226 -2.51 14.82 -5.89
N ASN A 227 -2.25 13.58 -5.50
CA ASN A 227 -1.12 12.80 -6.01
C ASN A 227 -1.45 11.89 -7.20
N SER A 228 -2.58 12.08 -7.86
CA SER A 228 -3.00 11.25 -9.00
C SER A 228 -2.94 11.98 -10.33
N THR A 229 -2.49 11.30 -11.37
CA THR A 229 -2.59 11.79 -12.76
C THR A 229 -3.95 11.55 -13.37
N ALA A 230 -4.67 10.54 -12.93
CA ALA A 230 -6.01 10.16 -13.37
C ALA A 230 -6.20 10.06 -14.89
N THR A 231 -5.14 9.81 -15.66
CA THR A 231 -5.19 9.63 -17.10
C THR A 231 -4.64 8.27 -17.51
N GLY A 232 -5.05 7.76 -18.67
CA GLY A 232 -4.59 6.47 -19.18
C GLY A 232 -3.07 6.37 -19.35
N SER A 233 -2.40 7.48 -19.58
CA SER A 233 -0.94 7.54 -19.69
C SER A 233 -0.20 7.65 -18.36
N GLY A 234 -0.89 8.01 -17.29
CA GLY A 234 -0.22 8.32 -16.03
C GLY A 234 -1.06 8.18 -14.77
N ASN A 235 -2.06 7.29 -14.78
CA ASN A 235 -2.91 7.09 -13.61
C ASN A 235 -2.25 6.28 -12.49
N ASN A 236 -0.99 6.42 -12.31
CA ASN A 236 -0.29 5.81 -11.19
C ASN A 236 -0.10 6.84 -10.08
N ALA A 237 -1.02 6.86 -9.14
CA ALA A 237 -0.95 7.76 -8.02
C ALA A 237 0.28 7.54 -7.13
N GLY A 238 0.85 6.35 -7.15
CA GLY A 238 2.14 6.11 -6.55
C GLY A 238 3.22 7.02 -7.14
N SER A 239 3.11 7.47 -8.39
CA SER A 239 4.20 8.16 -9.09
C SER A 239 4.52 9.56 -8.56
N ILE A 240 3.57 10.28 -8.00
CA ILE A 240 3.83 11.63 -7.47
C ILE A 240 4.43 11.59 -6.07
N LEU A 241 3.92 10.72 -5.23
CA LEU A 241 4.41 10.52 -3.87
C LEU A 241 5.36 9.33 -3.75
N SER A 242 5.48 8.51 -4.79
CA SER A 242 6.50 7.45 -4.78
C SER A 242 7.82 8.07 -5.12
N ASN A 243 8.85 7.82 -4.39
CA ASN A 243 9.87 8.23 -4.76
C ASN A 243 11.14 7.81 -4.52
N VAL A 244 11.88 8.20 -5.12
CA VAL A 244 13.27 8.06 -5.31
C VAL A 244 13.97 9.07 -4.42
N GLY A 245 14.71 8.62 -3.43
CA GLY A 245 15.53 9.49 -2.61
C GLY A 245 14.76 10.45 -1.69
N GLY A 246 13.62 10.03 -1.13
CA GLY A 246 12.90 10.85 -0.16
C GLY A 246 12.30 12.15 -0.70
N VAL A 247 12.23 12.32 -2.02
CA VAL A 247 11.72 13.52 -2.68
C VAL A 247 10.52 13.19 -3.53
N VAL A 248 9.49 14.03 -3.45
CA VAL A 248 8.30 13.91 -4.27
C VAL A 248 8.59 14.42 -5.67
N ASP A 249 8.31 13.61 -6.70
CA ASP A 249 8.39 14.09 -8.08
C ASP A 249 7.23 15.06 -8.35
N GLY A 250 7.56 16.28 -8.68
CA GLY A 250 6.62 17.34 -8.98
C GLY A 250 6.38 17.56 -10.47
N SER A 251 6.82 16.66 -11.34
CA SER A 251 6.69 16.82 -12.79
C SER A 251 5.26 16.68 -13.31
N ASN A 252 4.33 16.23 -12.48
CA ASN A 252 2.97 15.95 -12.89
C ASN A 252 2.03 17.16 -12.76
N ALA A 253 1.32 17.48 -13.83
CA ALA A 253 0.41 18.61 -13.89
C ALA A 253 -0.85 18.51 -13.00
N ASP A 254 -1.16 17.33 -12.49
CA ASP A 254 -2.34 17.09 -11.66
C ASP A 254 -2.14 17.39 -10.17
N VAL A 255 -0.95 17.77 -9.75
CA VAL A 255 -0.65 18.04 -8.34
C VAL A 255 -1.52 19.15 -7.72
N ASN A 256 -2.03 20.06 -8.52
CA ASN A 256 -2.96 21.12 -8.09
C ASN A 256 -4.43 20.68 -8.07
N ARG A 257 -4.73 19.48 -8.59
CA ARG A 257 -6.08 18.92 -8.64
C ARG A 257 -6.32 18.04 -7.44
N MET A 258 -7.34 18.35 -6.68
CA MET A 258 -7.71 17.60 -5.48
C MET A 258 -8.78 16.57 -5.79
N TYR A 259 -8.53 15.32 -5.41
CA TYR A 259 -9.49 14.20 -5.49
C TYR A 259 -10.06 13.88 -4.11
N ASN A 260 -11.32 13.50 -4.06
CA ASN A 260 -11.96 12.88 -2.92
C ASN A 260 -12.36 11.46 -3.31
N LEU A 261 -12.11 10.52 -2.44
CA LEU A 261 -12.46 9.12 -2.60
C LEU A 261 -13.25 8.64 -1.38
N TRP A 262 -14.38 8.00 -1.62
CA TRP A 262 -15.18 7.32 -0.62
C TRP A 262 -15.26 5.84 -0.97
N GLN A 263 -15.08 4.98 0.02
CA GLN A 263 -15.13 3.54 -0.17
C GLN A 263 -15.80 2.87 1.03
N ILE A 264 -16.74 1.98 0.74
CA ILE A 264 -17.33 1.06 1.70
C ILE A 264 -17.02 -0.37 1.27
N SER A 265 -16.76 -1.23 2.23
CA SER A 265 -16.44 -2.63 2.00
C SER A 265 -16.94 -3.48 3.15
N ALA A 266 -17.23 -4.74 2.86
CA ALA A 266 -17.52 -5.72 3.89
C ALA A 266 -16.98 -7.08 3.49
N ASP A 267 -16.66 -7.91 4.48
CA ASP A 267 -16.39 -9.33 4.26
C ASP A 267 -17.19 -10.20 5.22
N TYR A 268 -17.34 -11.47 4.85
CA TYR A 268 -18.01 -12.50 5.62
C TYR A 268 -17.24 -13.81 5.52
N ARG A 269 -16.94 -14.42 6.64
CA ARG A 269 -16.31 -15.73 6.75
C ARG A 269 -17.39 -16.80 6.83
N ALA A 270 -17.68 -17.43 5.69
CA ALA A 270 -18.71 -18.45 5.59
C ALA A 270 -18.29 -19.78 6.23
N THR A 271 -16.99 -20.11 6.17
CA THR A 271 -16.36 -21.24 6.87
C THR A 271 -15.00 -20.80 7.41
N PRO A 272 -14.33 -21.59 8.27
CA PRO A 272 -12.97 -21.27 8.70
C PRO A 272 -11.99 -21.06 7.54
N GLN A 273 -12.22 -21.72 6.40
CA GLN A 273 -11.37 -21.64 5.20
C GLN A 273 -11.87 -20.68 4.15
N PHE A 274 -13.17 -20.35 4.11
CA PHE A 274 -13.76 -19.58 3.02
C PHE A 274 -14.30 -18.24 3.48
N ARG A 275 -13.78 -17.17 2.84
CA ARG A 275 -14.19 -15.78 3.07
C ARG A 275 -14.59 -15.14 1.74
N VAL A 276 -15.68 -14.39 1.75
CA VAL A 276 -16.14 -13.56 0.64
C VAL A 276 -16.14 -12.10 1.06
N GLY A 277 -15.98 -11.20 0.11
CA GLY A 277 -16.08 -9.77 0.39
C GLY A 277 -16.59 -9.01 -0.81
N ALA A 278 -17.15 -7.82 -0.54
CA ALA A 278 -17.63 -6.89 -1.55
C ALA A 278 -17.17 -5.46 -1.21
N LEU A 279 -17.05 -4.64 -2.24
CA LEU A 279 -16.60 -3.27 -2.13
C LEU A 279 -17.30 -2.39 -3.16
N PHE A 280 -17.60 -1.16 -2.75
CA PHE A 280 -18.01 -0.08 -3.64
C PHE A 280 -17.27 1.20 -3.28
N GLY A 281 -16.83 1.96 -4.30
CA GLY A 281 -16.14 3.23 -4.10
C GLY A 281 -16.46 4.26 -5.17
N LEU A 282 -16.35 5.52 -4.75
CA LEU A 282 -16.57 6.71 -5.58
C LEU A 282 -15.33 7.60 -5.51
N LEU A 283 -14.92 8.11 -6.64
CA LEU A 283 -13.81 9.04 -6.78
C LEU A 283 -14.23 10.24 -7.60
N ASP A 284 -13.95 11.43 -7.08
CA ASP A 284 -14.31 12.70 -7.71
C ASP A 284 -13.19 13.73 -7.56
N ASP A 285 -12.89 14.47 -8.63
CA ASP A 285 -11.86 15.51 -8.67
C ASP A 285 -12.39 16.92 -8.40
N ARG A 286 -13.66 17.06 -7.98
CA ARG A 286 -14.36 18.32 -7.75
C ARG A 286 -14.47 19.25 -8.97
N SER A 287 -13.64 19.11 -9.98
CA SER A 287 -13.76 19.88 -11.24
C SER A 287 -14.76 19.23 -12.20
N GLY A 288 -15.27 18.03 -11.87
CA GLY A 288 -16.30 17.31 -12.61
C GLY A 288 -15.83 16.63 -13.88
N ASN A 289 -14.56 16.68 -14.20
CA ASN A 289 -14.04 16.13 -15.46
C ASN A 289 -13.27 14.80 -15.33
N ARG A 290 -12.91 14.39 -14.10
CA ARG A 290 -12.14 13.16 -13.84
C ARG A 290 -12.70 12.44 -12.63
N SER A 291 -13.80 11.76 -12.82
CA SER A 291 -14.41 10.95 -11.76
C SER A 291 -14.43 9.47 -12.12
N ALA A 292 -14.55 8.62 -11.12
CA ALA A 292 -14.72 7.19 -11.32
C ALA A 292 -15.60 6.58 -10.23
N SER A 293 -16.23 5.45 -10.55
CA SER A 293 -16.85 4.57 -9.57
C SER A 293 -16.35 3.15 -9.78
N GLY A 294 -16.17 2.41 -8.71
CA GLY A 294 -15.71 1.04 -8.77
C GLY A 294 -16.48 0.12 -7.84
N ALA A 295 -16.65 -1.12 -8.26
CA ALA A 295 -17.20 -2.17 -7.44
C ALA A 295 -16.40 -3.46 -7.63
N SER A 296 -16.29 -4.26 -6.58
CA SER A 296 -15.67 -5.58 -6.65
C SER A 296 -16.33 -6.57 -5.71
N VAL A 297 -16.22 -7.85 -6.08
CA VAL A 297 -16.54 -9.00 -5.24
C VAL A 297 -15.34 -9.93 -5.28
N ALA A 298 -14.95 -10.46 -4.13
CA ALA A 298 -13.82 -11.37 -4.03
C ALA A 298 -14.17 -12.59 -3.17
N GLY A 299 -13.62 -13.74 -3.53
CA GLY A 299 -13.63 -14.97 -2.75
C GLY A 299 -12.21 -15.41 -2.43
N PHE A 300 -12.00 -15.89 -1.20
CA PHE A 300 -10.70 -16.38 -0.72
C PHE A 300 -10.90 -17.73 -0.06
N TYR A 301 -10.11 -18.72 -0.47
CA TYR A 301 -10.14 -20.05 0.09
C TYR A 301 -8.76 -20.46 0.61
N ASP A 302 -8.63 -20.59 1.91
CA ASP A 302 -7.38 -20.96 2.57
C ASP A 302 -7.19 -22.47 2.52
N LEU A 303 -6.28 -22.94 1.64
CA LEU A 303 -5.84 -24.35 1.58
C LEU A 303 -5.01 -24.70 2.82
N SER A 304 -4.30 -23.72 3.37
CA SER A 304 -3.52 -23.81 4.59
C SER A 304 -3.30 -22.42 5.19
N LYS A 305 -2.65 -22.34 6.37
CA LYS A 305 -2.22 -21.05 6.96
C LYS A 305 -1.28 -20.23 6.05
N ARG A 306 -0.67 -20.85 5.03
CA ARG A 306 0.30 -20.24 4.14
C ARG A 306 -0.17 -20.12 2.69
N THR A 307 -1.21 -20.85 2.29
CA THR A 307 -1.64 -20.94 0.90
C THR A 307 -3.12 -20.57 0.77
N THR A 308 -3.41 -19.56 -0.04
CA THR A 308 -4.76 -19.07 -0.31
C THR A 308 -5.02 -19.08 -1.81
N LEU A 309 -6.12 -19.70 -2.24
CA LEU A 309 -6.70 -19.49 -3.56
C LEU A 309 -7.65 -18.29 -3.50
N TYR A 310 -7.70 -17.51 -4.58
CA TYR A 310 -8.61 -16.38 -4.61
C TYR A 310 -9.17 -16.11 -6.00
N THR A 311 -10.32 -15.46 -6.02
CA THR A 311 -10.91 -14.88 -7.23
C THR A 311 -11.41 -13.47 -6.94
N VAL A 312 -11.28 -12.57 -7.93
CA VAL A 312 -11.76 -11.18 -7.82
C VAL A 312 -12.45 -10.81 -9.12
N GLY A 313 -13.74 -10.48 -9.02
CA GLY A 313 -14.49 -9.83 -10.09
C GLY A 313 -14.61 -8.34 -9.77
N GLN A 314 -14.32 -7.46 -10.74
CA GLN A 314 -14.36 -6.02 -10.51
C GLN A 314 -14.80 -5.24 -11.74
N GLN A 315 -15.38 -4.07 -11.50
CA GLN A 315 -15.69 -3.09 -12.53
C GLN A 315 -15.26 -1.72 -12.06
N LEU A 316 -14.57 -0.99 -12.93
CA LEU A 316 -14.16 0.40 -12.71
C LEU A 316 -14.70 1.25 -13.87
N ARG A 317 -15.57 2.21 -13.57
CA ARG A 317 -16.20 3.11 -14.55
C ARG A 317 -15.55 4.47 -14.46
N ASN A 318 -14.72 4.81 -15.43
CA ASN A 318 -14.15 6.14 -15.60
C ASN A 318 -15.17 7.06 -16.30
N ARG A 319 -15.13 8.35 -15.97
CA ARG A 319 -15.95 9.40 -16.58
C ARG A 319 -15.07 10.58 -16.99
N GLY A 320 -15.49 11.31 -18.03
CA GLY A 320 -14.73 12.42 -18.58
C GLY A 320 -13.37 11.96 -19.08
N SER A 321 -12.32 12.62 -18.64
CA SER A 321 -10.93 12.27 -18.97
C SER A 321 -10.24 11.37 -17.92
N ALA A 322 -10.98 10.84 -16.94
CA ALA A 322 -10.42 9.90 -15.97
C ALA A 322 -9.97 8.60 -16.64
N GLY A 323 -8.82 8.08 -16.23
CA GLY A 323 -8.21 6.86 -16.76
C GLY A 323 -7.67 5.94 -15.68
N PHE A 324 -8.41 5.79 -14.57
CA PHE A 324 -8.05 4.85 -13.51
C PHE A 324 -8.15 3.42 -14.01
N ARG A 325 -7.25 2.56 -13.53
CA ARG A 325 -7.17 1.14 -13.89
C ARG A 325 -7.20 0.26 -12.66
N PRO A 326 -7.78 -0.95 -12.77
CA PRO A 326 -7.58 -1.97 -11.75
C PRO A 326 -6.09 -2.15 -11.47
N ALA A 327 -5.74 -2.34 -10.20
CA ALA A 327 -4.35 -2.55 -9.81
C ALA A 327 -4.26 -3.51 -8.62
N GLY A 328 -3.37 -4.49 -8.71
CA GLY A 328 -2.96 -5.33 -7.60
C GLY A 328 -1.89 -4.67 -6.73
N SER A 329 -1.35 -5.42 -5.79
CA SER A 329 -0.24 -4.96 -4.93
C SER A 329 1.05 -4.68 -5.71
N ALA A 330 1.26 -5.37 -6.84
CA ALA A 330 2.39 -5.16 -7.75
C ALA A 330 2.10 -4.17 -8.89
N GLY A 331 0.91 -3.62 -8.94
CA GLY A 331 0.41 -2.89 -10.11
C GLY A 331 -0.32 -3.81 -11.08
N LEU A 332 -0.33 -3.47 -12.34
CA LEU A 332 -0.85 -4.28 -13.43
C LEU A 332 0.12 -4.15 -14.62
N LYS A 333 0.65 -5.27 -15.10
CA LYS A 333 1.61 -5.29 -16.21
C LYS A 333 0.92 -5.28 -17.57
N SER A 334 -0.15 -6.07 -17.71
CA SER A 334 -0.95 -6.08 -18.91
C SER A 334 -1.75 -4.79 -19.02
N ASN A 335 -1.73 -4.18 -20.18
CA ASN A 335 -2.38 -2.91 -20.43
C ASN A 335 -3.17 -2.95 -21.72
N PHE A 336 -4.23 -2.16 -21.75
CA PHE A 336 -4.85 -1.74 -22.99
C PHE A 336 -3.99 -0.71 -23.71
N SER A 337 -4.20 -0.52 -25.02
CA SER A 337 -3.67 0.61 -25.76
C SER A 337 -4.23 1.92 -25.19
N MET A 338 -3.37 2.80 -24.71
CA MET A 338 -3.79 4.03 -24.02
C MET A 338 -3.63 5.26 -24.93
N PRO A 339 -4.41 6.31 -24.70
CA PRO A 339 -5.45 6.53 -23.69
C PRO A 339 -6.85 6.04 -24.11
N ASN A 340 -7.05 5.62 -25.36
CA ASN A 340 -8.35 5.38 -25.97
C ASN A 340 -9.17 4.29 -25.27
N ASP A 341 -8.50 3.33 -24.66
CA ASP A 341 -9.13 2.16 -24.04
C ASP A 341 -9.41 2.32 -22.55
N VAL A 342 -8.93 3.38 -21.95
CA VAL A 342 -9.02 3.62 -20.49
C VAL A 342 -9.74 4.90 -20.16
N ASN A 343 -9.42 6.03 -20.80
CA ASN A 343 -9.96 7.32 -20.45
C ASN A 343 -11.45 7.42 -20.78
N GLY A 344 -12.26 7.71 -19.78
CA GLY A 344 -13.71 7.75 -19.89
C GLY A 344 -14.37 6.38 -20.11
N ARG A 345 -13.62 5.27 -19.95
CA ARG A 345 -14.09 3.91 -20.23
C ARG A 345 -14.44 3.14 -18.98
N THR A 346 -15.31 2.15 -19.17
CA THR A 346 -15.59 1.13 -18.15
C THR A 346 -14.64 -0.04 -18.37
N ILE A 347 -13.92 -0.44 -17.32
CA ILE A 347 -13.02 -1.59 -17.33
C ILE A 347 -13.61 -2.64 -16.42
N THR A 348 -13.86 -3.84 -16.96
CA THR A 348 -14.31 -5.00 -16.21
C THR A 348 -13.17 -6.03 -16.14
N GLY A 349 -12.92 -6.59 -14.97
CA GLY A 349 -11.86 -7.56 -14.73
C GLY A 349 -12.38 -8.80 -14.01
N LEU A 350 -11.82 -9.95 -14.40
CA LEU A 350 -11.97 -11.22 -13.68
C LEU A 350 -10.57 -11.80 -13.48
N HIS A 351 -10.29 -12.15 -12.25
CA HIS A 351 -8.97 -12.59 -11.82
C HIS A 351 -9.07 -13.82 -10.94
N ALA A 352 -8.17 -14.78 -11.11
CA ALA A 352 -8.06 -15.96 -10.25
C ALA A 352 -6.60 -16.31 -10.01
N GLY A 353 -6.24 -16.60 -8.79
CA GLY A 353 -4.84 -16.79 -8.43
C GLY A 353 -4.59 -17.60 -7.18
N ILE A 354 -3.31 -17.75 -6.90
CA ILE A 354 -2.78 -18.45 -5.74
C ILE A 354 -1.70 -17.61 -5.06
N LEU A 355 -1.83 -17.47 -3.77
CA LEU A 355 -0.87 -16.82 -2.89
C LEU A 355 -0.26 -17.84 -1.95
N HIS A 356 1.07 -17.94 -1.92
CA HIS A 356 1.82 -18.78 -0.96
C HIS A 356 2.80 -17.94 -0.16
N ARG A 357 2.88 -18.19 1.17
CA ARG A 357 3.83 -17.55 2.11
C ARG A 357 4.78 -18.60 2.68
N PHE A 358 6.06 -18.28 2.78
CA PHE A 358 7.08 -19.17 3.36
C PHE A 358 7.95 -18.45 4.40
#